data_d73d85b90b90dabe4b4f4e88e66695d8
#
_entry.id   d73d85b90b90dabe4b4f4e88e66695d8
#
_cell.length_a   1.000
_cell.length_b   1.000
_cell.length_c   1.000
_cell.angle_alpha   90.00
_cell.angle_beta   90.00
_cell.angle_gamma   90.00
#
_symmetry.space_group_name_H-M   'P 1'
#
loop_
_entity.id
_entity.type
_entity.pdbx_description
1 polymer ?
#
loop_
_entity_poly.entity_id
_entity_poly.type
_entity_poly.pdbx_seq_one_letter_code
_entity_poly.pdbx_strand_id
1 'polypeptide(L)'
;MRYEGMVYRPPSEAYSLIVQVTIGCSQNRCIFCSMFKEKRFRIRKVEEVLEDLQDARNKYRYVEKIFLADGDALICKMTDLEAILHFIKDQFPECKQVTLYGSPRSILMKQQEDLDKLRELGISMIYMGLESGNDEVLTYMKKGVTSQEMIEAAQKVKQAKIRLSVTAISGLGGRRLWKKHAKDTGLVLSQMKPDYIGLLTLMIEEDLPLADKIRSGEFELLNPYDILIETKEMLKYMDCPDCIFRSNHASNYVNLRGTLNQDKEAMINLLDEAIKGNVHLKSEWMRGF
;
A
#
# COMPACT_ATOMS: atom_id res chain seq x y z
N MET A 1 16.51 -3.69 19.59
CA MET A 1 15.32 -3.36 18.76
C MET A 1 14.09 -4.01 19.35
N ARG A 2 13.03 -3.24 19.48
CA ARG A 2 11.75 -3.65 20.12
C ARG A 2 10.66 -3.69 19.07
N TYR A 3 9.91 -4.78 18.97
CA TYR A 3 8.73 -4.91 18.11
C TYR A 3 7.50 -5.21 18.97
N GLU A 4 6.39 -4.55 18.68
CA GLU A 4 5.10 -4.78 19.31
C GLU A 4 4.12 -5.39 18.31
N GLY A 5 3.67 -6.62 18.60
CA GLY A 5 2.77 -7.39 17.75
C GLY A 5 3.36 -7.72 16.37
N MET A 6 2.51 -8.20 15.48
CA MET A 6 2.92 -8.50 14.10
C MET A 6 3.34 -7.24 13.36
N VAL A 7 4.45 -7.28 12.65
CA VAL A 7 4.96 -6.15 11.85
C VAL A 7 4.81 -6.47 10.37
N TYR A 8 4.04 -5.65 9.68
CA TYR A 8 3.77 -5.79 8.25
C TYR A 8 4.68 -4.87 7.44
N ARG A 9 5.11 -5.37 6.29
CA ARG A 9 5.92 -4.62 5.34
C ARG A 9 5.55 -4.98 3.90
N PRO A 10 5.76 -4.10 2.93
CA PRO A 10 5.65 -4.46 1.52
C PRO A 10 6.67 -5.55 1.15
N PRO A 11 6.38 -6.46 0.21
CA PRO A 11 7.34 -7.48 -0.23
C PRO A 11 8.69 -6.91 -0.71
N SER A 12 8.70 -5.70 -1.27
CA SER A 12 9.90 -4.97 -1.70
C SER A 12 10.83 -4.58 -0.54
N GLU A 13 10.31 -4.59 0.69
CA GLU A 13 11.05 -4.27 1.93
C GLU A 13 11.50 -5.54 2.70
N ALA A 14 11.48 -6.71 2.05
CA ALA A 14 11.84 -7.99 2.69
C ALA A 14 13.26 -7.98 3.30
N TYR A 15 14.18 -7.22 2.71
CA TYR A 15 15.58 -7.11 3.15
C TYR A 15 15.90 -5.79 3.86
N SER A 16 14.91 -4.96 4.14
CA SER A 16 15.10 -3.71 4.85
C SER A 16 15.19 -3.92 6.35
N LEU A 17 16.00 -3.12 7.02
CA LEU A 17 15.92 -2.97 8.47
C LEU A 17 14.57 -2.35 8.80
N ILE A 18 13.74 -3.05 9.56
CA ILE A 18 12.41 -2.59 9.95
C ILE A 18 12.52 -1.85 11.28
N VAL A 19 12.01 -0.62 11.33
CA VAL A 19 11.99 0.19 12.56
C VAL A 19 10.57 0.68 12.80
N GLN A 20 9.92 0.22 13.85
CA GLN A 20 8.59 0.73 14.20
C GLN A 20 8.72 2.15 14.77
N VAL A 21 8.13 3.14 14.11
CA VAL A 21 8.01 4.53 14.60
C VAL A 21 6.60 4.85 15.08
N THR A 22 5.63 4.08 14.59
CA THR A 22 4.26 4.04 15.12
C THR A 22 3.92 2.61 15.50
N ILE A 23 2.87 2.42 16.30
CA ILE A 23 2.27 1.13 16.59
C ILE A 23 0.85 1.16 16.03
N GLY A 24 0.52 0.20 15.17
CA GLY A 24 -0.78 0.15 14.52
C GLY A 24 -0.95 1.14 13.37
N CYS A 25 -2.19 1.37 12.97
CA CYS A 25 -2.57 2.25 11.86
C CYS A 25 -3.42 3.42 12.37
N SER A 26 -3.13 4.65 11.92
CA SER A 26 -3.85 5.87 12.32
C SER A 26 -5.34 5.84 11.93
N GLN A 27 -5.68 5.15 10.82
CA GLN A 27 -7.06 5.02 10.35
C GLN A 27 -7.78 3.81 10.97
N ASN A 28 -7.19 2.67 11.13
CA ASN A 28 -7.63 1.38 11.72
C ASN A 28 -9.16 1.09 11.80
N ARG A 29 -9.98 1.74 10.93
CA ARG A 29 -11.45 1.60 10.87
C ARG A 29 -11.93 0.83 9.64
N CYS A 30 -11.05 0.57 8.68
CA CYS A 30 -11.38 -0.15 7.46
C CYS A 30 -11.93 -1.53 7.80
N ILE A 31 -13.14 -1.85 7.26
CA ILE A 31 -13.85 -3.10 7.64
C ILE A 31 -13.27 -4.35 6.97
N PHE A 32 -12.38 -4.19 5.99
CA PHE A 32 -11.74 -5.27 5.22
C PHE A 32 -10.30 -5.57 5.66
N CYS A 33 -9.71 -4.75 6.53
CA CYS A 33 -8.29 -4.84 6.88
C CYS A 33 -8.11 -5.41 8.29
N SER A 34 -7.33 -6.50 8.41
CA SER A 34 -6.98 -7.15 9.67
C SER A 34 -5.65 -6.68 10.26
N MET A 35 -4.72 -6.18 9.43
CA MET A 35 -3.29 -6.00 9.74
C MET A 35 -3.00 -5.38 11.12
N PHE A 36 -3.82 -4.42 11.57
CA PHE A 36 -3.54 -3.67 12.79
C PHE A 36 -4.70 -3.68 13.80
N LYS A 37 -5.68 -4.60 13.66
CA LYS A 37 -6.87 -4.64 14.52
C LYS A 37 -6.54 -4.89 15.99
N GLU A 38 -5.54 -5.69 16.28
CA GLU A 38 -5.09 -6.01 17.63
C GLU A 38 -4.29 -4.87 18.28
N LYS A 39 -3.86 -3.85 17.49
CA LYS A 39 -3.01 -2.78 17.97
C LYS A 39 -3.80 -1.51 18.24
N ARG A 40 -3.61 -0.93 19.43
CA ARG A 40 -4.04 0.44 19.71
C ARG A 40 -3.05 1.42 19.09
N PHE A 41 -3.52 2.26 18.18
CA PHE A 41 -2.66 3.25 17.54
C PHE A 41 -1.97 4.19 18.51
N ARG A 42 -0.66 4.36 18.35
CA ARG A 42 0.15 5.37 19.02
C ARG A 42 1.42 5.70 18.23
N ILE A 43 1.92 6.91 18.40
CA ILE A 43 3.25 7.31 17.96
C ILE A 43 4.23 6.94 19.06
N ARG A 44 5.36 6.33 18.72
CA ARG A 44 6.41 6.01 19.70
C ARG A 44 7.20 7.28 20.04
N LYS A 45 7.79 7.31 21.22
CA LYS A 45 8.71 8.38 21.60
C LYS A 45 9.95 8.30 20.71
N VAL A 46 10.44 9.45 20.27
CA VAL A 46 11.59 9.52 19.36
C VAL A 46 12.83 8.89 19.99
N GLU A 47 13.04 9.08 21.30
CA GLU A 47 14.15 8.50 22.05
C GLU A 47 14.17 6.97 21.95
N GLU A 48 13.00 6.32 22.08
CA GLU A 48 12.88 4.87 21.96
C GLU A 48 13.23 4.38 20.55
N VAL A 49 12.88 5.17 19.51
CA VAL A 49 13.20 4.84 18.12
C VAL A 49 14.70 4.99 17.86
N LEU A 50 15.32 6.04 18.42
CA LEU A 50 16.76 6.25 18.29
C LEU A 50 17.57 5.17 19.03
N GLU A 51 17.11 4.73 20.20
CA GLU A 51 17.71 3.57 20.90
C GLU A 51 17.65 2.31 20.05
N ASP A 52 16.50 2.03 19.40
CA ASP A 52 16.36 0.86 18.53
C ASP A 52 17.27 0.95 17.30
N LEU A 53 17.45 2.14 16.71
CA LEU A 53 18.39 2.37 15.63
C LEU A 53 19.84 2.15 16.09
N GLN A 54 20.18 2.63 17.30
CA GLN A 54 21.52 2.41 17.88
C GLN A 54 21.77 0.91 18.14
N ASP A 55 20.80 0.19 18.66
CA ASP A 55 20.88 -1.27 18.84
C ASP A 55 21.08 -1.98 17.48
N ALA A 56 20.37 -1.53 16.46
CA ALA A 56 20.54 -2.07 15.12
C ALA A 56 21.96 -1.81 14.56
N ARG A 57 22.49 -0.58 14.75
CA ARG A 57 23.87 -0.25 14.33
C ARG A 57 24.90 -1.11 15.03
N ASN A 58 24.73 -1.37 16.31
CA ASN A 58 25.64 -2.22 17.08
C ASN A 58 25.62 -3.67 16.58
N LYS A 59 24.49 -4.15 16.06
CA LYS A 59 24.28 -5.52 15.58
C LYS A 59 24.66 -5.72 14.12
N TYR A 60 24.35 -4.74 13.24
CA TYR A 60 24.50 -4.87 11.79
C TYR A 60 25.59 -3.91 11.28
N ARG A 61 26.61 -4.43 10.63
CA ARG A 61 27.68 -3.63 10.04
C ARG A 61 27.26 -2.87 8.79
N TYR A 62 26.29 -3.42 8.05
CA TYR A 62 25.83 -2.87 6.77
C TYR A 62 24.31 -2.93 6.68
N VAL A 63 23.68 -1.77 6.45
CA VAL A 63 22.25 -1.61 6.33
C VAL A 63 21.96 -0.71 5.13
N GLU A 64 21.62 -1.32 3.99
CA GLU A 64 21.39 -0.60 2.74
C GLU A 64 20.02 0.08 2.69
N LYS A 65 19.02 -0.48 3.39
CA LYS A 65 17.64 -0.02 3.34
C LYS A 65 17.04 -0.03 4.75
N ILE A 66 16.27 1.01 5.05
CA ILE A 66 15.51 1.12 6.29
C ILE A 66 14.05 1.40 5.95
N PHE A 67 13.14 0.63 6.57
CA PHE A 67 11.71 0.82 6.45
C PHE A 67 11.13 1.29 7.79
N LEU A 68 10.56 2.49 7.82
CA LEU A 68 9.90 3.06 9.00
C LEU A 68 8.44 2.56 9.06
N ALA A 69 8.17 1.66 9.98
CA ALA A 69 6.89 1.00 10.23
C ALA A 69 6.18 1.68 11.43
N ASP A 70 4.95 1.42 11.80
CA ASP A 70 3.89 0.59 11.27
C ASP A 70 3.04 1.31 10.21
N GLY A 71 1.71 1.13 10.28
CA GLY A 71 0.74 1.44 9.24
C GLY A 71 0.60 2.91 8.79
N ASP A 72 1.20 3.87 9.51
CA ASP A 72 1.21 5.29 9.10
C ASP A 72 2.37 6.06 9.78
N ALA A 73 3.59 5.76 9.40
CA ALA A 73 4.78 6.40 9.99
C ALA A 73 4.86 7.90 9.66
N LEU A 74 4.31 8.33 8.51
CA LEU A 74 4.33 9.73 8.08
C LEU A 74 3.51 10.66 8.98
N ILE A 75 2.60 10.13 9.81
CA ILE A 75 1.80 10.96 10.72
C ILE A 75 2.63 11.58 11.85
N CYS A 76 3.82 11.08 12.12
CA CYS A 76 4.72 11.63 13.14
C CYS A 76 4.99 13.12 12.88
N LYS A 77 5.28 13.87 13.95
CA LYS A 77 5.68 15.27 13.82
C LYS A 77 6.96 15.40 13.00
N MET A 78 7.11 16.52 12.30
CA MET A 78 8.33 16.76 11.51
C MET A 78 9.59 16.72 12.37
N THR A 79 9.56 17.33 13.56
CA THR A 79 10.69 17.30 14.50
C THR A 79 11.18 15.89 14.82
N ASP A 80 10.24 14.93 14.99
CA ASP A 80 10.57 13.57 15.32
C ASP A 80 11.11 12.81 14.09
N LEU A 81 10.49 13.02 12.91
CA LEU A 81 10.97 12.46 11.65
C LEU A 81 12.36 12.99 11.29
N GLU A 82 12.60 14.28 11.46
CA GLU A 82 13.92 14.90 11.22
C GLU A 82 14.97 14.30 12.15
N ALA A 83 14.70 14.18 13.45
CA ALA A 83 15.63 13.58 14.40
C ALA A 83 15.98 12.13 14.02
N ILE A 84 14.98 11.32 13.63
CA ILE A 84 15.19 9.94 13.18
C ILE A 84 16.03 9.90 11.89
N LEU A 85 15.71 10.74 10.91
CA LEU A 85 16.40 10.75 9.62
C LEU A 85 17.82 11.28 9.71
N HIS A 86 18.08 12.28 10.55
CA HIS A 86 19.45 12.74 10.85
C HIS A 86 20.25 11.62 11.51
N PHE A 87 19.68 10.93 12.51
CA PHE A 87 20.35 9.80 13.13
C PHE A 87 20.67 8.69 12.13
N ILE A 88 19.73 8.37 11.23
CA ILE A 88 19.97 7.38 10.16
C ILE A 88 21.11 7.83 9.26
N LYS A 89 21.12 9.07 8.84
CA LYS A 89 22.16 9.64 7.96
C LYS A 89 23.56 9.58 8.60
N ASP A 90 23.64 9.87 9.90
CA ASP A 90 24.88 9.89 10.63
C ASP A 90 25.40 8.49 10.98
N GLN A 91 24.49 7.59 11.41
CA GLN A 91 24.88 6.27 11.89
C GLN A 91 24.89 5.17 10.80
N PHE A 92 24.17 5.38 9.69
CA PHE A 92 24.07 4.45 8.57
C PHE A 92 24.45 5.12 7.24
N PRO A 93 25.70 5.62 7.09
CA PRO A 93 26.12 6.34 5.87
C PRO A 93 25.99 5.49 4.59
N GLU A 94 25.96 4.17 4.72
CA GLU A 94 25.73 3.21 3.64
C GLU A 94 24.25 3.08 3.25
N CYS A 95 23.30 3.62 4.03
CA CYS A 95 21.89 3.52 3.78
C CYS A 95 21.49 4.35 2.54
N LYS A 96 21.03 3.65 1.51
CA LYS A 96 20.64 4.26 0.23
C LYS A 96 19.16 4.62 0.15
N GLN A 97 18.32 3.98 0.97
CA GLN A 97 16.87 4.12 0.89
C GLN A 97 16.25 4.10 2.29
N VAL A 98 15.51 5.16 2.62
CA VAL A 98 14.58 5.16 3.73
C VAL A 98 13.18 5.25 3.14
N THR A 99 12.31 4.33 3.53
CA THR A 99 10.95 4.23 3.02
C THR A 99 9.96 4.11 4.17
N LEU A 100 8.69 4.41 3.95
CA LEU A 100 7.67 4.37 5.00
C LEU A 100 6.26 4.19 4.45
N TYR A 101 5.31 3.81 5.32
CA TYR A 101 3.89 3.96 5.03
C TYR A 101 3.44 5.39 5.33
N GLY A 102 2.65 5.94 4.40
CA GLY A 102 1.94 7.20 4.58
C GLY A 102 0.48 7.08 4.15
N SER A 103 -0.46 7.39 5.05
CA SER A 103 -1.85 7.50 4.67
C SER A 103 -2.09 8.76 3.83
N PRO A 104 -3.12 8.80 2.95
CA PRO A 104 -3.47 10.03 2.25
C PRO A 104 -3.64 11.21 3.21
N ARG A 105 -4.29 10.97 4.35
CA ARG A 105 -4.48 11.99 5.39
C ARG A 105 -3.17 12.53 5.96
N SER A 106 -2.23 11.65 6.31
CA SER A 106 -0.93 12.08 6.86
C SER A 106 -0.11 12.86 5.81
N ILE A 107 -0.21 12.49 4.53
CA ILE A 107 0.41 13.22 3.42
C ILE A 107 -0.21 14.63 3.30
N LEU A 108 -1.53 14.73 3.31
CA LEU A 108 -2.24 16.01 3.17
C LEU A 108 -2.00 16.96 4.35
N MET A 109 -1.77 16.42 5.55
CA MET A 109 -1.43 17.19 6.75
C MET A 109 -0.04 17.83 6.72
N LYS A 110 0.90 17.30 5.94
CA LYS A 110 2.23 17.89 5.75
C LYS A 110 2.14 19.10 4.81
N GLN A 111 2.93 20.15 5.07
CA GLN A 111 3.12 21.19 4.07
C GLN A 111 3.98 20.65 2.91
N GLN A 112 4.04 21.36 1.78
CA GLN A 112 4.90 20.88 0.68
C GLN A 112 6.38 20.90 1.09
N GLU A 113 6.78 21.94 1.80
CA GLU A 113 8.14 22.13 2.34
C GLU A 113 8.54 21.00 3.29
N ASP A 114 7.58 20.43 4.05
CA ASP A 114 7.81 19.26 4.90
C ASP A 114 8.21 18.04 4.06
N LEU A 115 7.47 17.77 2.98
CA LEU A 115 7.76 16.64 2.09
C LEU A 115 9.08 16.84 1.34
N ASP A 116 9.36 18.06 0.89
CA ASP A 116 10.62 18.41 0.26
C ASP A 116 11.80 18.16 1.22
N LYS A 117 11.65 18.58 2.48
CA LYS A 117 12.61 18.35 3.54
C LYS A 117 12.83 16.86 3.83
N LEU A 118 11.74 16.07 3.91
CA LEU A 118 11.84 14.63 4.08
C LEU A 118 12.60 13.96 2.92
N ARG A 119 12.40 14.44 1.69
CA ARG A 119 13.16 13.97 0.52
C ARG A 119 14.65 14.27 0.65
N GLU A 120 15.02 15.48 1.06
CA GLU A 120 16.41 15.89 1.30
C GLU A 120 17.09 15.06 2.40
N LEU A 121 16.32 14.69 3.43
CA LEU A 121 16.77 13.87 4.55
C LEU A 121 16.84 12.37 4.23
N GLY A 122 16.42 11.96 3.03
CA GLY A 122 16.62 10.58 2.55
C GLY A 122 15.37 9.73 2.38
N ILE A 123 14.16 10.27 2.64
CA ILE A 123 12.93 9.55 2.27
C ILE A 123 12.88 9.39 0.76
N SER A 124 12.94 8.14 0.31
CA SER A 124 13.03 7.80 -1.10
C SER A 124 11.72 7.30 -1.69
N MET A 125 10.81 6.76 -0.86
CA MET A 125 9.53 6.24 -1.32
C MET A 125 8.51 6.23 -0.18
N ILE A 126 7.25 6.56 -0.52
CA ILE A 126 6.08 6.41 0.35
C ILE A 126 5.20 5.30 -0.21
N TYR A 127 4.76 4.38 0.66
CA TYR A 127 3.75 3.39 0.35
C TYR A 127 2.39 3.89 0.83
N MET A 128 1.41 3.96 -0.08
CA MET A 128 0.08 4.48 0.18
C MET A 128 -1.00 3.51 -0.29
N GLY A 129 -1.95 3.19 0.57
CA GLY A 129 -3.11 2.38 0.20
C GLY A 129 -4.21 3.24 -0.45
N LEU A 130 -4.45 3.04 -1.75
CA LEU A 130 -5.63 3.54 -2.47
C LEU A 130 -6.84 2.65 -2.19
N GLU A 131 -6.67 1.35 -2.36
CA GLU A 131 -7.61 0.25 -2.26
C GLU A 131 -8.71 0.30 -3.33
N SER A 132 -9.37 1.46 -3.54
CA SER A 132 -10.38 1.74 -4.55
C SER A 132 -10.31 3.20 -5.01
N GLY A 133 -10.62 3.46 -6.26
CA GLY A 133 -10.85 4.82 -6.78
C GLY A 133 -12.32 5.24 -6.75
N ASN A 134 -13.23 4.37 -6.29
CA ASN A 134 -14.66 4.66 -6.24
C ASN A 134 -15.10 5.09 -4.84
N ASP A 135 -15.67 6.30 -4.69
CA ASP A 135 -16.02 6.87 -3.39
C ASP A 135 -17.15 6.12 -2.66
N GLU A 136 -18.07 5.45 -3.39
CA GLU A 136 -19.09 4.61 -2.77
C GLU A 136 -18.44 3.39 -2.10
N VAL A 137 -17.45 2.77 -2.76
CA VAL A 137 -16.66 1.67 -2.21
C VAL A 137 -15.82 2.14 -1.02
N LEU A 138 -15.11 3.27 -1.14
CA LEU A 138 -14.29 3.82 -0.06
C LEU A 138 -15.12 4.13 1.19
N THR A 139 -16.30 4.70 1.01
CA THR A 139 -17.24 5.00 2.11
C THR A 139 -17.75 3.72 2.75
N TYR A 140 -18.19 2.74 1.96
CA TYR A 140 -18.68 1.45 2.44
C TYR A 140 -17.59 0.71 3.23
N MET A 141 -16.38 0.71 2.73
CA MET A 141 -15.22 0.09 3.36
C MET A 141 -14.62 0.89 4.53
N LYS A 142 -15.17 2.05 4.84
CA LYS A 142 -14.73 2.97 5.90
C LYS A 142 -13.26 3.37 5.76
N LYS A 143 -12.81 3.62 4.53
CA LYS A 143 -11.43 4.06 4.25
C LYS A 143 -11.14 5.44 4.82
N GLY A 144 -12.16 6.31 4.94
CA GLY A 144 -12.08 7.61 5.61
C GLY A 144 -11.39 8.72 4.81
N VAL A 145 -11.25 8.51 3.51
CA VAL A 145 -10.75 9.50 2.52
C VAL A 145 -11.48 9.29 1.20
N THR A 146 -11.56 10.33 0.38
CA THR A 146 -12.12 10.32 -0.96
C THR A 146 -11.07 10.03 -2.02
N SER A 147 -11.51 9.66 -3.22
CA SER A 147 -10.64 9.47 -4.38
C SER A 147 -9.90 10.77 -4.74
N GLN A 148 -10.55 11.92 -4.62
CA GLN A 148 -9.96 13.23 -4.88
C GLN A 148 -8.82 13.54 -3.88
N GLU A 149 -9.04 13.32 -2.58
CA GLU A 149 -7.99 13.48 -1.56
C GLU A 149 -6.79 12.57 -1.80
N MET A 150 -7.01 11.37 -2.34
CA MET A 150 -5.91 10.46 -2.70
C MET A 150 -5.10 10.96 -3.90
N ILE A 151 -5.76 11.56 -4.91
CA ILE A 151 -5.09 12.19 -6.05
C ILE A 151 -4.24 13.36 -5.57
N GLU A 152 -4.79 14.23 -4.72
CA GLU A 152 -4.08 15.39 -4.16
C GLU A 152 -2.86 14.94 -3.32
N ALA A 153 -3.02 13.92 -2.48
CA ALA A 153 -1.92 13.33 -1.72
C ALA A 153 -0.81 12.81 -2.64
N ALA A 154 -1.18 12.08 -3.71
CA ALA A 154 -0.22 11.58 -4.68
C ALA A 154 0.53 12.70 -5.38
N GLN A 155 -0.16 13.76 -5.79
CA GLN A 155 0.44 14.93 -6.44
C GLN A 155 1.45 15.63 -5.54
N LYS A 156 1.14 15.81 -4.24
CA LYS A 156 2.08 16.37 -3.25
C LYS A 156 3.35 15.55 -3.12
N VAL A 157 3.23 14.22 -3.01
CA VAL A 157 4.39 13.31 -2.93
C VAL A 157 5.26 13.42 -4.18
N LYS A 158 4.63 13.45 -5.36
CA LYS A 158 5.36 13.57 -6.64
C LYS A 158 6.02 14.95 -6.80
N GLN A 159 5.37 16.02 -6.36
CA GLN A 159 5.96 17.36 -6.37
C GLN A 159 7.24 17.41 -5.53
N ALA A 160 7.28 16.73 -4.39
CA ALA A 160 8.48 16.57 -3.56
C ALA A 160 9.53 15.62 -4.17
N LYS A 161 9.27 15.04 -5.36
CA LYS A 161 10.15 14.05 -6.01
C LYS A 161 10.43 12.81 -5.15
N ILE A 162 9.52 12.47 -4.27
CA ILE A 162 9.50 11.21 -3.54
C ILE A 162 8.76 10.19 -4.41
N ARG A 163 9.30 8.97 -4.54
CA ARG A 163 8.61 7.90 -5.27
C ARG A 163 7.35 7.48 -4.52
N LEU A 164 6.30 7.17 -5.27
CA LEU A 164 5.02 6.72 -4.74
C LEU A 164 4.72 5.28 -5.16
N SER A 165 4.53 4.42 -4.18
CA SER A 165 4.01 3.06 -4.39
C SER A 165 2.57 2.99 -3.88
N VAL A 166 1.65 2.58 -4.74
CA VAL A 166 0.21 2.56 -4.44
C VAL A 166 -0.31 1.12 -4.46
N THR A 167 -1.11 0.77 -3.46
CA THR A 167 -1.81 -0.52 -3.41
C THR A 167 -3.28 -0.33 -3.74
N ALA A 168 -3.83 -1.20 -4.61
CA ALA A 168 -5.26 -1.33 -4.90
C ALA A 168 -5.71 -2.78 -4.67
N ILE A 169 -7.01 -3.01 -4.45
CA ILE A 169 -7.55 -4.33 -4.10
C ILE A 169 -8.69 -4.70 -5.04
N SER A 170 -8.48 -5.69 -5.91
CA SER A 170 -9.54 -6.30 -6.72
C SER A 170 -10.56 -7.00 -5.83
N GLY A 171 -11.83 -6.92 -6.20
CA GLY A 171 -12.94 -7.51 -5.47
C GLY A 171 -13.53 -6.62 -4.38
N LEU A 172 -12.92 -5.47 -4.09
CA LEU A 172 -13.36 -4.58 -3.00
C LEU A 172 -14.74 -3.95 -3.28
N GLY A 173 -15.15 -3.86 -4.54
CA GLY A 173 -16.49 -3.41 -4.96
C GLY A 173 -17.60 -4.45 -4.78
N GLY A 174 -17.26 -5.71 -4.52
CA GLY A 174 -18.20 -6.82 -4.50
C GLY A 174 -19.01 -6.93 -5.79
N ARG A 175 -19.98 -7.84 -5.84
CA ARG A 175 -20.82 -8.07 -7.03
C ARG A 175 -21.57 -6.81 -7.49
N ARG A 176 -21.95 -5.96 -6.56
CA ARG A 176 -22.77 -4.77 -6.86
C ARG A 176 -22.00 -3.66 -7.55
N LEU A 177 -20.75 -3.41 -7.16
CA LEU A 177 -20.00 -2.20 -7.58
C LEU A 177 -18.76 -2.50 -8.42
N TRP A 178 -18.45 -3.76 -8.75
CA TRP A 178 -17.21 -4.13 -9.39
C TRP A 178 -16.86 -3.33 -10.66
N LYS A 179 -17.86 -3.07 -11.53
CA LYS A 179 -17.62 -2.30 -12.77
C LYS A 179 -17.21 -0.86 -12.49
N LYS A 180 -17.92 -0.20 -11.57
CA LYS A 180 -17.58 1.17 -11.15
C LYS A 180 -16.23 1.19 -10.45
N HIS A 181 -16.01 0.23 -9.53
CA HIS A 181 -14.75 0.07 -8.83
C HIS A 181 -13.57 -0.08 -9.80
N ALA A 182 -13.66 -0.98 -10.77
CA ALA A 182 -12.61 -1.20 -11.76
C ALA A 182 -12.31 0.07 -12.57
N LYS A 183 -13.35 0.67 -13.15
CA LYS A 183 -13.22 1.88 -13.97
C LYS A 183 -12.61 3.04 -13.17
N ASP A 184 -13.23 3.37 -12.04
CA ASP A 184 -12.85 4.54 -11.26
C ASP A 184 -11.44 4.37 -10.65
N THR A 185 -11.08 3.14 -10.23
CA THR A 185 -9.73 2.83 -9.74
C THR A 185 -8.68 3.02 -10.84
N GLY A 186 -8.95 2.54 -12.06
CA GLY A 186 -8.06 2.77 -13.20
C GLY A 186 -7.88 4.25 -13.53
N LEU A 187 -8.98 5.03 -13.53
CA LEU A 187 -8.95 6.47 -13.78
C LEU A 187 -8.22 7.26 -12.67
N VAL A 188 -8.45 6.91 -11.41
CA VAL A 188 -7.77 7.56 -10.27
C VAL A 188 -6.27 7.27 -10.31
N LEU A 189 -5.87 6.03 -10.54
CA LEU A 189 -4.45 5.66 -10.71
C LEU A 189 -3.80 6.44 -11.85
N SER A 190 -4.51 6.66 -12.97
CA SER A 190 -4.04 7.47 -14.10
C SER A 190 -3.82 8.95 -13.73
N GLN A 191 -4.61 9.49 -12.81
CA GLN A 191 -4.42 10.86 -12.32
C GLN A 191 -3.32 10.96 -11.26
N MET A 192 -3.16 9.92 -10.43
CA MET A 192 -2.09 9.83 -9.42
C MET A 192 -0.72 9.64 -10.04
N LYS A 193 -0.63 8.91 -11.17
CA LYS A 193 0.64 8.56 -11.86
C LYS A 193 1.71 8.05 -10.91
N PRO A 194 1.45 6.98 -10.13
CA PRO A 194 2.42 6.45 -9.19
C PRO A 194 3.61 5.81 -9.91
N ASP A 195 4.74 5.64 -9.22
CA ASP A 195 5.91 4.94 -9.74
C ASP A 195 5.71 3.41 -9.69
N TYR A 196 4.93 2.94 -8.71
CA TYR A 196 4.62 1.53 -8.51
C TYR A 196 3.14 1.32 -8.20
N ILE A 197 2.54 0.29 -8.79
CA ILE A 197 1.21 -0.21 -8.43
C ILE A 197 1.33 -1.66 -8.00
N GLY A 198 0.89 -1.94 -6.77
CA GLY A 198 0.64 -3.29 -6.26
C GLY A 198 -0.85 -3.59 -6.31
N LEU A 199 -1.28 -4.54 -7.12
CA LEU A 199 -2.66 -4.99 -7.12
C LEU A 199 -2.78 -6.30 -6.32
N LEU A 200 -3.65 -6.30 -5.31
CA LEU A 200 -4.00 -7.45 -4.50
C LEU A 200 -5.42 -7.90 -4.82
N THR A 201 -5.77 -9.12 -4.45
CA THR A 201 -7.17 -9.57 -4.43
C THR A 201 -7.67 -9.60 -3.00
N LEU A 202 -8.89 -9.14 -2.79
CA LEU A 202 -9.55 -9.15 -1.49
C LEU A 202 -9.50 -10.55 -0.86
N MET A 203 -9.02 -10.61 0.36
CA MET A 203 -9.07 -11.77 1.23
C MET A 203 -9.82 -11.41 2.50
N ILE A 204 -10.55 -12.36 3.07
CA ILE A 204 -11.42 -12.12 4.21
C ILE A 204 -10.96 -12.99 5.38
N GLU A 205 -10.68 -12.36 6.50
CA GLU A 205 -10.54 -13.03 7.78
C GLU A 205 -11.88 -13.02 8.52
N GLU A 206 -12.18 -14.10 9.24
CA GLU A 206 -13.52 -14.37 9.79
C GLU A 206 -14.00 -13.38 10.85
N ASP A 207 -13.05 -12.73 11.54
CA ASP A 207 -13.30 -11.76 12.61
C ASP A 207 -13.50 -10.31 12.11
N LEU A 208 -13.38 -10.09 10.81
CA LEU A 208 -13.56 -8.75 10.23
C LEU A 208 -15.05 -8.38 10.08
N PRO A 209 -15.41 -7.09 10.27
CA PRO A 209 -16.77 -6.64 10.03
C PRO A 209 -17.28 -6.89 8.61
N LEU A 210 -16.40 -6.99 7.61
CA LEU A 210 -16.77 -7.34 6.25
C LEU A 210 -17.21 -8.82 6.15
N ALA A 211 -16.66 -9.72 6.96
CA ALA A 211 -17.10 -11.12 7.01
C ALA A 211 -18.56 -11.24 7.51
N ASP A 212 -18.97 -10.42 8.49
CA ASP A 212 -20.36 -10.36 8.93
C ASP A 212 -21.31 -9.97 7.79
N LYS A 213 -20.90 -8.98 7.00
CA LYS A 213 -21.68 -8.51 5.83
C LYS A 213 -21.78 -9.56 4.73
N ILE A 214 -20.76 -10.38 4.56
CA ILE A 214 -20.79 -11.51 3.63
C ILE A 214 -21.75 -12.58 4.15
N ARG A 215 -21.66 -12.94 5.44
CA ARG A 215 -22.54 -13.93 6.06
C ARG A 215 -24.01 -13.52 6.02
N SER A 216 -24.31 -12.24 6.16
CA SER A 216 -25.69 -11.71 6.07
C SER A 216 -26.21 -11.53 4.65
N GLY A 217 -25.36 -11.71 3.63
CA GLY A 217 -25.73 -11.44 2.22
C GLY A 217 -25.73 -9.96 1.83
N GLU A 218 -25.30 -9.06 2.71
CA GLU A 218 -25.18 -7.62 2.40
C GLU A 218 -24.03 -7.34 1.43
N PHE A 219 -22.99 -8.16 1.47
CA PHE A 219 -21.85 -8.07 0.55
C PHE A 219 -21.61 -9.43 -0.12
N GLU A 220 -21.65 -9.43 -1.45
CA GLU A 220 -21.40 -10.62 -2.25
C GLU A 220 -20.01 -10.54 -2.89
N LEU A 221 -19.17 -11.53 -2.63
CA LEU A 221 -17.84 -11.64 -3.22
C LEU A 221 -17.90 -11.93 -4.72
N LEU A 222 -16.88 -11.47 -5.44
CA LEU A 222 -16.61 -11.92 -6.80
C LEU A 222 -16.00 -13.32 -6.78
N ASN A 223 -16.38 -14.16 -7.74
CA ASN A 223 -15.70 -15.42 -7.95
C ASN A 223 -14.34 -15.20 -8.67
N PRO A 224 -13.46 -16.20 -8.76
CA PRO A 224 -12.13 -16.04 -9.36
C PRO A 224 -12.14 -15.46 -10.79
N TYR A 225 -13.07 -15.90 -11.64
CA TYR A 225 -13.19 -15.41 -13.01
C TYR A 225 -13.68 -13.95 -13.07
N ASP A 226 -14.61 -13.58 -12.20
CA ASP A 226 -15.08 -12.19 -12.10
C ASP A 226 -13.95 -11.25 -11.63
N ILE A 227 -13.05 -11.72 -10.74
CA ILE A 227 -11.84 -10.97 -10.35
C ILE A 227 -10.92 -10.73 -11.54
N LEU A 228 -10.74 -11.73 -12.42
CA LEU A 228 -9.93 -11.55 -13.65
C LEU A 228 -10.57 -10.52 -14.59
N ILE A 229 -11.89 -10.58 -14.75
CA ILE A 229 -12.65 -9.63 -15.58
C ILE A 229 -12.53 -8.21 -14.99
N GLU A 230 -12.70 -8.06 -13.68
CA GLU A 230 -12.53 -6.78 -12.99
C GLU A 230 -11.11 -6.22 -13.16
N THR A 231 -10.09 -7.06 -12.96
CA THR A 231 -8.68 -6.68 -13.13
C THR A 231 -8.39 -6.24 -14.57
N LYS A 232 -8.90 -6.99 -15.55
CA LYS A 232 -8.79 -6.62 -16.97
C LYS A 232 -9.46 -5.27 -17.25
N GLU A 233 -10.66 -5.05 -16.71
CA GLU A 233 -11.37 -3.80 -16.90
C GLU A 233 -10.62 -2.63 -16.25
N MET A 234 -10.08 -2.82 -15.04
CA MET A 234 -9.24 -1.82 -14.37
C MET A 234 -8.00 -1.43 -15.20
N LEU A 235 -7.29 -2.42 -15.77
CA LEU A 235 -6.12 -2.18 -16.62
C LEU A 235 -6.46 -1.35 -17.87
N LYS A 236 -7.63 -1.52 -18.47
CA LYS A 236 -8.05 -0.74 -19.64
C LYS A 236 -8.12 0.76 -19.37
N TYR A 237 -8.54 1.14 -18.16
CA TYR A 237 -8.66 2.54 -17.74
C TYR A 237 -7.37 3.11 -17.15
N MET A 238 -6.32 2.31 -16.96
CA MET A 238 -5.03 2.80 -16.49
C MET A 238 -4.23 3.44 -17.62
N ASP A 239 -3.83 4.69 -17.42
CA ASP A 239 -2.86 5.41 -18.24
C ASP A 239 -1.74 5.94 -17.33
N CYS A 240 -0.77 5.08 -17.05
CA CYS A 240 0.32 5.33 -16.11
C CYS A 240 1.66 4.99 -16.78
N PRO A 241 2.15 5.82 -17.72
CA PRO A 241 3.39 5.53 -18.43
C PRO A 241 4.54 5.35 -17.43
N ASP A 242 5.38 4.36 -17.72
CA ASP A 242 6.58 3.97 -16.94
C ASP A 242 6.32 3.44 -15.51
N CYS A 243 5.06 3.33 -15.09
CA CYS A 243 4.70 2.76 -13.80
C CYS A 243 4.95 1.25 -13.76
N ILE A 244 5.64 0.79 -12.74
CA ILE A 244 5.88 -0.64 -12.52
C ILE A 244 4.62 -1.26 -11.87
N PHE A 245 3.95 -2.14 -12.61
CA PHE A 245 2.78 -2.86 -12.15
C PHE A 245 3.14 -4.27 -11.66
N ARG A 246 2.64 -4.64 -10.50
CA ARG A 246 2.80 -5.96 -9.91
C ARG A 246 1.47 -6.46 -9.32
N SER A 247 1.06 -7.65 -9.74
CA SER A 247 -0.04 -8.42 -9.15
C SER A 247 0.44 -9.85 -8.85
N ASN A 248 1.62 -9.95 -8.24
CA ASN A 248 2.26 -11.22 -7.90
C ASN A 248 2.18 -11.57 -6.41
N HIS A 249 1.37 -10.83 -5.64
CA HIS A 249 1.07 -11.15 -4.25
C HIS A 249 0.34 -12.51 -4.14
N ALA A 250 0.52 -13.20 -3.01
CA ALA A 250 -0.08 -14.52 -2.79
C ALA A 250 -1.62 -14.51 -2.88
N SER A 251 -2.27 -13.36 -2.58
CA SER A 251 -3.73 -13.21 -2.70
C SER A 251 -4.28 -13.29 -4.14
N ASN A 252 -3.44 -13.12 -5.17
CA ASN A 252 -3.92 -13.08 -6.56
C ASN A 252 -4.02 -14.46 -7.19
N TYR A 253 -5.04 -14.67 -8.04
CA TYR A 253 -5.25 -15.91 -8.80
C TYR A 253 -4.27 -16.09 -9.95
N VAL A 254 -3.85 -14.97 -10.58
CA VAL A 254 -2.89 -14.93 -11.68
C VAL A 254 -1.82 -13.88 -11.38
N ASN A 255 -0.57 -14.20 -11.66
CA ASN A 255 0.53 -13.27 -11.47
C ASN A 255 0.68 -12.39 -12.71
N LEU A 256 0.44 -11.08 -12.55
CA LEU A 256 0.71 -10.08 -13.57
C LEU A 256 1.93 -9.23 -13.16
N ARG A 257 2.74 -8.88 -14.16
CA ARG A 257 3.88 -7.98 -13.97
C ARG A 257 4.20 -7.29 -15.28
N GLY A 258 4.59 -6.03 -15.21
CA GLY A 258 4.99 -5.28 -16.37
C GLY A 258 5.24 -3.82 -16.04
N THR A 259 5.60 -3.06 -17.05
CA THR A 259 5.68 -1.61 -17.03
C THR A 259 4.48 -1.06 -17.82
N LEU A 260 3.62 -0.29 -17.19
CA LEU A 260 2.51 0.38 -17.85
C LEU A 260 3.11 1.59 -18.64
N ASN A 261 2.71 1.94 -19.86
CA ASN A 261 1.68 1.32 -20.70
C ASN A 261 2.26 0.25 -21.65
N GLN A 262 3.57 0.01 -21.58
CA GLN A 262 4.31 -0.87 -22.51
C GLN A 262 3.75 -2.29 -22.52
N ASP A 263 3.58 -2.88 -21.32
CA ASP A 263 3.18 -4.28 -21.15
C ASP A 263 1.67 -4.45 -20.91
N LYS A 264 0.86 -3.37 -21.00
CA LYS A 264 -0.57 -3.41 -20.67
C LYS A 264 -1.34 -4.43 -21.52
N GLU A 265 -1.12 -4.42 -22.84
CA GLU A 265 -1.79 -5.35 -23.75
C GLU A 265 -1.40 -6.81 -23.47
N ALA A 266 -0.13 -7.08 -23.17
CA ALA A 266 0.33 -8.43 -22.83
C ALA A 266 -0.35 -8.93 -21.53
N MET A 267 -0.51 -8.07 -20.51
CA MET A 267 -1.24 -8.41 -19.29
C MET A 267 -2.73 -8.66 -19.54
N ILE A 268 -3.36 -7.85 -20.39
CA ILE A 268 -4.77 -8.03 -20.79
C ILE A 268 -4.94 -9.37 -21.53
N ASN A 269 -4.06 -9.69 -22.48
CA ASN A 269 -4.10 -10.96 -23.21
C ASN A 269 -3.91 -12.16 -22.29
N LEU A 270 -3.01 -12.08 -21.29
CA LEU A 270 -2.84 -13.14 -20.28
C LEU A 270 -4.13 -13.36 -19.47
N LEU A 271 -4.81 -12.27 -19.09
CA LEU A 271 -6.11 -12.37 -18.40
C LEU A 271 -7.18 -12.97 -19.30
N ASP A 272 -7.21 -12.64 -20.60
CA ASP A 272 -8.14 -13.26 -21.55
C ASP A 272 -7.92 -14.76 -21.69
N GLU A 273 -6.69 -15.21 -21.76
CA GLU A 273 -6.37 -16.64 -21.77
C GLU A 273 -6.74 -17.34 -20.46
N ALA A 274 -6.56 -16.65 -19.33
CA ALA A 274 -6.96 -17.18 -18.02
C ALA A 274 -8.50 -17.28 -17.91
N ILE A 275 -9.24 -16.30 -18.41
CA ILE A 275 -10.72 -16.32 -18.45
C ILE A 275 -11.25 -17.46 -19.36
N LYS A 276 -10.56 -17.77 -20.45
CA LYS A 276 -10.89 -18.91 -21.33
C LYS A 276 -10.51 -20.27 -20.71
N GLY A 277 -9.82 -20.29 -19.57
CA GLY A 277 -9.35 -21.53 -18.91
C GLY A 277 -8.02 -22.06 -19.43
N ASN A 278 -7.31 -21.31 -20.27
CA ASN A 278 -6.00 -21.71 -20.82
C ASN A 278 -4.82 -21.46 -19.86
N VAL A 279 -5.06 -20.79 -18.74
CA VAL A 279 -4.08 -20.52 -17.70
C VAL A 279 -4.59 -21.08 -16.37
N HIS A 280 -3.74 -21.82 -15.66
CA HIS A 280 -4.09 -22.37 -14.36
C HIS A 280 -4.18 -21.24 -13.31
N LEU A 281 -5.33 -21.15 -12.62
CA LEU A 281 -5.54 -20.23 -11.52
C LEU A 281 -5.02 -20.85 -10.22
N LYS A 282 -4.44 -20.02 -9.33
CA LYS A 282 -4.18 -20.47 -7.96
C LYS A 282 -5.49 -20.89 -7.30
N SER A 283 -5.50 -22.04 -6.65
CA SER A 283 -6.62 -22.48 -5.83
C SER A 283 -6.70 -21.66 -4.53
N GLU A 284 -7.90 -21.58 -3.93
CA GLU A 284 -8.14 -20.79 -2.72
C GLU A 284 -7.16 -21.13 -1.59
N TRP A 285 -6.86 -22.42 -1.37
CA TRP A 285 -5.91 -22.85 -0.32
C TRP A 285 -4.45 -22.47 -0.56
N MET A 286 -4.08 -22.07 -1.79
CA MET A 286 -2.74 -21.57 -2.14
C MET A 286 -2.63 -20.04 -2.03
N ARG A 287 -3.74 -19.37 -1.78
CA ARG A 287 -3.76 -17.93 -1.59
C ARG A 287 -3.42 -17.60 -0.13
N GLY A 288 -2.84 -16.42 0.12
CA GLY A 288 -2.42 -16.01 1.46
C GLY A 288 -2.13 -14.51 1.55
N PHE A 289 -1.96 -14.06 2.77
CA PHE A 289 -1.51 -12.70 3.10
C PHE A 289 0.02 -12.57 3.04
#